data_0b4c68e6e56b71c9aaa600c3d131b569
#
_entry.id   0b4c68e6e56b71c9aaa600c3d131b569
#
_cell.length_a   1.000
_cell.length_b   1.000
_cell.length_c   1.000
_cell.angle_alpha   90.00
_cell.angle_beta   90.00
_cell.angle_gamma   90.00
#
_symmetry.space_group_name_H-M   'P 1'
#
loop_
_entity.id
_entity.type
_entity.pdbx_description
1 polymer ?
#
loop_
_entity_poly.entity_id
_entity_poly.type
_entity_poly.pdbx_seq_one_letter_code
_entity_poly.pdbx_strand_id
1 'polypeptide(L)'
;MGESKLGAAIISDCGLYRYRLERHRLSGVGAVAWIMVNPSTADADNDDATIRKVIGFTERLGGGWAIVGNKFAYRATDIRDLRGVSDPRGPENDAHLERIMREAPVVIAAWGPLAKLPPNLRRRWRTICTIADRAGAKLMCFGVANDGQPRHPLMLAYDTPLIEWKRPA
;
A
#
# COMPACT_ATOMS: atom_id res chain seq x y z
N MET A 1 -30.10 -12.55 5.51
CA MET A 1 -29.06 -12.50 4.48
C MET A 1 -27.97 -11.58 4.99
N GLY A 2 -26.78 -12.11 5.28
CA GLY A 2 -25.67 -11.25 5.69
C GLY A 2 -25.26 -10.37 4.52
N GLU A 3 -25.22 -9.05 4.73
CA GLU A 3 -24.54 -8.14 3.80
C GLU A 3 -23.11 -8.65 3.66
N SER A 4 -22.72 -9.06 2.46
CA SER A 4 -21.36 -9.50 2.24
C SER A 4 -20.48 -8.28 2.37
N LYS A 5 -19.53 -8.33 3.31
CA LYS A 5 -18.58 -7.25 3.57
C LYS A 5 -17.92 -6.78 2.28
N LEU A 6 -17.96 -5.46 2.03
CA LEU A 6 -17.32 -4.82 0.89
C LEU A 6 -15.78 -4.80 1.04
N GLY A 7 -15.26 -5.18 2.19
CA GLY A 7 -13.85 -5.20 2.49
C GLY A 7 -13.43 -6.23 3.53
N ALA A 8 -12.13 -6.44 3.65
CA ALA A 8 -11.49 -7.27 4.65
C ALA A 8 -10.21 -6.60 5.17
N ALA A 9 -9.79 -6.97 6.37
CA ALA A 9 -8.52 -6.54 6.94
C ALA A 9 -7.86 -7.70 7.70
N ILE A 10 -6.54 -7.81 7.61
CA ILE A 10 -5.73 -8.68 8.45
C ILE A 10 -4.97 -7.81 9.43
N ILE A 11 -5.38 -7.89 10.69
CA ILE A 11 -4.82 -7.15 11.82
C ILE A 11 -4.19 -8.17 12.77
N SER A 12 -3.04 -7.86 13.34
CA SER A 12 -2.39 -8.71 14.34
C SER A 12 -3.27 -8.89 15.58
N ASP A 13 -3.07 -9.98 16.31
CA ASP A 13 -3.83 -10.28 17.54
C ASP A 13 -3.70 -9.16 18.60
N CYS A 14 -2.52 -8.52 18.68
CA CYS A 14 -2.31 -7.38 19.58
C CYS A 14 -2.97 -6.07 19.09
N GLY A 15 -3.49 -6.04 17.88
CA GLY A 15 -4.14 -4.86 17.29
C GLY A 15 -3.19 -3.76 16.80
N LEU A 16 -1.87 -3.91 16.97
CA LEU A 16 -0.88 -2.88 16.64
C LEU A 16 -0.56 -2.80 15.16
N TYR A 17 -0.71 -3.91 14.44
CA TYR A 17 -0.32 -4.03 13.02
C TYR A 17 -1.51 -4.34 12.14
N ARG A 18 -1.58 -3.69 10.98
CA ARG A 18 -2.47 -4.06 9.88
C ARG A 18 -1.62 -4.50 8.71
N TYR A 19 -1.65 -5.80 8.38
CA TYR A 19 -0.82 -6.37 7.33
C TYR A 19 -1.44 -6.27 5.95
N ARG A 20 -2.77 -6.28 5.88
CA ARG A 20 -3.52 -6.30 4.61
C ARG A 20 -4.87 -5.62 4.78
N LEU A 21 -5.27 -4.84 3.80
CA LEU A 21 -6.60 -4.27 3.68
C LEU A 21 -7.13 -4.58 2.28
N GLU A 22 -8.39 -4.97 2.18
CA GLU A 22 -9.01 -5.28 0.90
C GLU A 22 -10.31 -4.50 0.70
N ARG A 23 -10.58 -4.16 -0.58
CA ARG A 23 -11.86 -3.65 -1.04
C ARG A 23 -12.30 -4.44 -2.26
N HIS A 24 -13.47 -5.08 -2.15
CA HIS A 24 -14.05 -5.96 -3.16
C HIS A 24 -15.19 -5.28 -3.92
N ARG A 25 -15.68 -5.96 -4.96
CA ARG A 25 -16.85 -5.55 -5.75
C ARG A 25 -16.71 -4.19 -6.41
N LEU A 26 -15.51 -3.88 -6.84
CA LEU A 26 -15.25 -2.73 -7.68
C LEU A 26 -15.75 -3.02 -9.11
N SER A 27 -15.82 -2.00 -9.95
CA SER A 27 -16.48 -2.06 -11.25
C SER A 27 -15.79 -2.94 -12.30
N GLY A 28 -14.51 -3.28 -12.11
CA GLY A 28 -13.72 -4.05 -13.07
C GLY A 28 -13.51 -5.50 -12.68
N VAL A 29 -12.38 -6.08 -13.12
CA VAL A 29 -11.99 -7.46 -12.84
C VAL A 29 -10.52 -7.53 -12.40
N GLY A 30 -10.21 -8.54 -11.57
CA GLY A 30 -8.84 -8.79 -11.10
C GLY A 30 -8.40 -7.89 -9.96
N ALA A 31 -7.30 -8.29 -9.33
CA ALA A 31 -6.72 -7.59 -8.20
C ALA A 31 -5.74 -6.51 -8.65
N VAL A 32 -5.76 -5.36 -7.97
CA VAL A 32 -4.72 -4.34 -8.03
C VAL A 32 -4.15 -4.15 -6.63
N ALA A 33 -2.87 -4.41 -6.48
CA ALA A 33 -2.18 -4.22 -5.20
C ALA A 33 -1.57 -2.84 -5.10
N TRP A 34 -1.63 -2.27 -3.90
CA TRP A 34 -1.07 -0.97 -3.56
C TRP A 34 -0.11 -1.13 -2.40
N ILE A 35 1.13 -0.69 -2.56
CA ILE A 35 2.13 -0.69 -1.48
C ILE A 35 2.33 0.73 -1.03
N MET A 36 1.86 1.00 0.18
CA MET A 36 1.84 2.33 0.77
C MET A 36 2.84 2.45 1.92
N VAL A 37 2.79 3.51 2.72
CA VAL A 37 3.79 3.75 3.76
C VAL A 37 3.43 3.06 5.06
N ASN A 38 2.28 3.36 5.65
CA ASN A 38 1.79 2.76 6.88
C ASN A 38 0.26 2.87 6.97
N PRO A 39 -0.41 1.95 7.71
CA PRO A 39 -1.84 2.04 7.95
C PRO A 39 -2.18 3.23 8.87
N SER A 40 -3.32 3.86 8.58
CA SER A 40 -3.92 4.90 9.40
C SER A 40 -5.23 4.40 10.03
N THR A 41 -6.34 5.06 9.75
CA THR A 41 -7.64 4.80 10.41
C THR A 41 -8.55 3.84 9.67
N ALA A 42 -8.28 3.56 8.39
CA ALA A 42 -9.10 2.63 7.61
C ALA A 42 -9.01 1.21 8.16
N ASP A 43 -10.15 0.52 8.19
CA ASP A 43 -10.29 -0.88 8.59
C ASP A 43 -11.19 -1.64 7.60
N ALA A 44 -11.67 -2.82 7.98
CA ALA A 44 -12.51 -3.64 7.09
C ALA A 44 -13.81 -2.94 6.65
N ASP A 45 -14.33 -2.04 7.47
CA ASP A 45 -15.66 -1.44 7.31
C ASP A 45 -15.62 0.07 7.03
N ASN A 46 -14.47 0.73 7.25
CA ASN A 46 -14.34 2.19 7.16
C ASN A 46 -13.21 2.62 6.22
N ASP A 47 -13.50 3.59 5.35
CA ASP A 47 -12.53 4.19 4.45
C ASP A 47 -12.04 5.55 4.96
N ASP A 48 -10.74 5.77 4.88
CA ASP A 48 -10.18 7.13 4.95
C ASP A 48 -10.05 7.75 3.54
N ALA A 49 -9.59 8.99 3.48
CA ALA A 49 -9.45 9.71 2.22
C ALA A 49 -8.48 9.02 1.25
N THR A 50 -7.42 8.40 1.76
CA THR A 50 -6.44 7.66 0.96
C THR A 50 -7.07 6.42 0.35
N ILE A 51 -7.82 5.64 1.13
CA ILE A 51 -8.48 4.42 0.63
C ILE A 51 -9.56 4.77 -0.41
N ARG A 52 -10.29 5.87 -0.24
CA ARG A 52 -11.21 6.34 -1.30
C ARG A 52 -10.48 6.64 -2.62
N LYS A 53 -9.29 7.23 -2.55
CA LYS A 53 -8.44 7.45 -3.75
C LYS A 53 -7.96 6.13 -4.37
N VAL A 54 -7.53 5.18 -3.55
CA VAL A 54 -7.12 3.84 -3.98
C VAL A 54 -8.27 3.15 -4.74
N ILE A 55 -9.47 3.18 -4.20
CA ILE A 55 -10.67 2.61 -4.84
C ILE A 55 -10.90 3.28 -6.20
N GLY A 56 -10.95 4.60 -6.25
CA GLY A 56 -11.21 5.34 -7.47
C GLY A 56 -10.17 5.10 -8.58
N PHE A 57 -8.89 5.03 -8.25
CA PHE A 57 -7.84 4.67 -9.20
C PHE A 57 -7.95 3.20 -9.64
N THR A 58 -8.22 2.29 -8.71
CA THR A 58 -8.38 0.86 -9.03
C THR A 58 -9.49 0.64 -10.05
N GLU A 59 -10.62 1.28 -9.88
CA GLU A 59 -11.75 1.19 -10.83
C GLU A 59 -11.38 1.75 -12.20
N ARG A 60 -10.67 2.87 -12.26
CA ARG A 60 -10.19 3.47 -13.53
C ARG A 60 -9.19 2.60 -14.26
N LEU A 61 -8.43 1.78 -13.53
CA LEU A 61 -7.53 0.78 -14.12
C LEU A 61 -8.25 -0.50 -14.57
N GLY A 62 -9.56 -0.59 -14.36
CA GLY A 62 -10.35 -1.78 -14.68
C GLY A 62 -10.25 -2.87 -13.62
N GLY A 63 -9.78 -2.56 -12.42
CA GLY A 63 -9.67 -3.51 -11.31
C GLY A 63 -11.01 -3.82 -10.64
N GLY A 64 -11.19 -5.06 -10.23
CA GLY A 64 -12.37 -5.54 -9.50
C GLY A 64 -12.20 -5.58 -7.99
N TRP A 65 -10.98 -5.52 -7.51
CA TRP A 65 -10.66 -5.39 -6.09
C TRP A 65 -9.31 -4.71 -5.87
N ALA A 66 -9.19 -4.02 -4.74
CA ALA A 66 -7.95 -3.40 -4.30
C ALA A 66 -7.40 -4.16 -3.10
N ILE A 67 -6.09 -4.40 -3.09
CA ILE A 67 -5.36 -4.96 -1.96
C ILE A 67 -4.32 -3.94 -1.53
N VAL A 68 -4.33 -3.54 -0.25
CA VAL A 68 -3.37 -2.57 0.28
C VAL A 68 -2.45 -3.24 1.29
N GLY A 69 -1.16 -3.18 1.03
CA GLY A 69 -0.09 -3.45 1.99
C GLY A 69 0.72 -2.20 2.25
N ASN A 70 1.54 -2.21 3.28
CA ASN A 70 2.33 -1.05 3.68
C ASN A 70 3.78 -1.44 3.93
N LYS A 71 4.71 -0.51 3.69
CA LYS A 71 6.13 -0.70 4.05
C LYS A 71 6.27 -0.99 5.55
N PHE A 72 5.47 -0.32 6.36
CA PHE A 72 5.39 -0.50 7.80
C PHE A 72 3.96 -0.89 8.17
N ALA A 73 3.79 -1.98 8.88
CA ALA A 73 2.46 -2.46 9.26
C ALA A 73 1.91 -1.78 10.53
N TYR A 74 2.75 -1.09 11.30
CA TYR A 74 2.32 -0.41 12.52
C TYR A 74 1.27 0.67 12.23
N ARG A 75 0.16 0.62 12.94
CA ARG A 75 -0.99 1.52 12.76
C ARG A 75 -0.69 2.87 13.44
N ALA A 76 -0.54 3.92 12.63
CA ALA A 76 -0.31 5.28 13.10
C ALA A 76 -0.96 6.29 12.16
N THR A 77 -1.67 7.27 12.72
CA THR A 77 -2.27 8.35 11.94
C THR A 77 -1.21 9.32 11.42
N ASP A 78 -0.19 9.59 12.21
CA ASP A 78 0.95 10.41 11.83
C ASP A 78 2.18 9.52 11.58
N ILE A 79 2.76 9.62 10.39
CA ILE A 79 3.96 8.87 9.99
C ILE A 79 5.15 9.11 10.95
N ARG A 80 5.22 10.27 11.60
CA ARG A 80 6.28 10.62 12.56
C ARG A 80 6.22 9.76 13.83
N ASP A 81 5.05 9.21 14.15
CA ASP A 81 4.86 8.34 15.32
C ASP A 81 5.59 7.00 15.18
N LEU A 82 6.01 6.63 13.97
CA LEU A 82 6.84 5.44 13.75
C LEU A 82 8.22 5.53 14.39
N ARG A 83 8.70 6.74 14.72
CA ARG A 83 10.03 6.95 15.33
C ARG A 83 10.19 6.23 16.67
N GLY A 84 9.16 6.23 17.49
CA GLY A 84 9.20 5.67 18.84
C GLY A 84 8.87 4.19 18.93
N VAL A 85 8.60 3.53 17.81
CA VAL A 85 8.16 2.14 17.76
C VAL A 85 9.35 1.23 17.58
N SER A 86 9.47 0.18 18.43
CA SER A 86 10.60 -0.77 18.39
C SER A 86 10.61 -1.59 17.08
N ASP A 87 9.45 -2.03 16.61
CA ASP A 87 9.30 -2.72 15.32
C ASP A 87 8.14 -2.08 14.52
N PRO A 88 8.38 -0.99 13.78
CA PRO A 88 7.35 -0.38 12.96
C PRO A 88 6.99 -1.22 11.72
N ARG A 89 7.88 -2.09 11.28
CA ARG A 89 7.64 -2.98 10.16
C ARG A 89 6.54 -4.00 10.46
N GLY A 90 6.59 -4.62 11.65
CA GLY A 90 5.74 -5.74 12.04
C GLY A 90 6.35 -7.10 11.66
N PRO A 91 6.27 -8.10 12.54
CA PRO A 91 6.99 -9.36 12.38
C PRO A 91 6.56 -10.18 11.16
N GLU A 92 5.29 -10.08 10.74
CA GLU A 92 4.75 -10.86 9.63
C GLU A 92 4.59 -10.05 8.33
N ASN A 93 4.98 -8.78 8.34
CA ASN A 93 4.66 -7.87 7.24
C ASN A 93 5.30 -8.27 5.91
N ASP A 94 6.57 -8.67 5.92
CA ASP A 94 7.28 -9.05 4.68
C ASP A 94 6.63 -10.27 4.01
N ALA A 95 6.18 -11.25 4.79
CA ALA A 95 5.47 -12.41 4.27
C ALA A 95 4.11 -12.02 3.65
N HIS A 96 3.38 -11.11 4.29
CA HIS A 96 2.12 -10.60 3.72
C HIS A 96 2.34 -9.80 2.45
N LEU A 97 3.36 -8.94 2.40
CA LEU A 97 3.69 -8.16 1.21
C LEU A 97 4.06 -9.05 0.03
N GLU A 98 4.89 -10.07 0.25
CA GLU A 98 5.25 -11.02 -0.81
C GLU A 98 4.00 -11.73 -1.37
N ARG A 99 3.10 -12.16 -0.49
CA ARG A 99 1.85 -12.82 -0.86
C ARG A 99 0.95 -11.88 -1.67
N ILE A 100 0.79 -10.64 -1.23
CA ILE A 100 0.03 -9.60 -1.93
C ILE A 100 0.58 -9.39 -3.35
N MET A 101 1.91 -9.26 -3.47
CA MET A 101 2.56 -9.02 -4.76
C MET A 101 2.47 -10.21 -5.71
N ARG A 102 2.38 -11.45 -5.18
CA ARG A 102 2.17 -12.66 -6.01
C ARG A 102 0.72 -12.78 -6.50
N GLU A 103 -0.24 -12.33 -5.72
CA GLU A 103 -1.67 -12.45 -6.05
C GLU A 103 -2.12 -11.47 -7.12
N ALA A 104 -1.57 -10.26 -7.16
CA ALA A 104 -2.07 -9.18 -7.98
C ALA A 104 -1.31 -9.06 -9.31
N PRO A 105 -2.00 -9.04 -10.46
CA PRO A 105 -1.38 -8.79 -11.76
C PRO A 105 -0.76 -7.40 -11.89
N VAL A 106 -1.28 -6.43 -11.17
CA VAL A 106 -0.79 -5.05 -11.14
C VAL A 106 -0.40 -4.70 -9.71
N VAL A 107 0.85 -4.26 -9.51
CA VAL A 107 1.37 -3.84 -8.20
C VAL A 107 1.84 -2.39 -8.30
N ILE A 108 1.24 -1.53 -7.49
CA ILE A 108 1.47 -0.08 -7.50
C ILE A 108 2.24 0.32 -6.25
N ALA A 109 3.43 0.88 -6.44
CA ALA A 109 4.19 1.55 -5.40
C ALA A 109 3.64 2.97 -5.21
N ALA A 110 3.24 3.32 -3.99
CA ALA A 110 2.51 4.55 -3.72
C ALA A 110 2.78 5.14 -2.32
N TRP A 111 4.02 5.03 -1.84
CA TRP A 111 4.36 5.40 -0.45
C TRP A 111 4.80 6.84 -0.26
N GLY A 112 5.01 7.60 -1.34
CA GLY A 112 5.41 9.00 -1.26
C GLY A 112 6.89 9.25 -0.96
N PRO A 113 7.30 10.52 -0.85
CA PRO A 113 8.68 10.91 -0.63
C PRO A 113 9.20 10.48 0.74
N LEU A 114 10.51 10.20 0.83
CA LEU A 114 11.17 9.69 2.05
C LEU A 114 11.33 10.74 3.15
N ALA A 115 11.30 12.02 2.81
CA ALA A 115 11.56 13.09 3.77
C ALA A 115 10.58 13.10 4.98
N LYS A 116 9.37 12.59 4.79
CA LYS A 116 8.37 12.49 5.85
C LYS A 116 8.65 11.37 6.86
N LEU A 117 9.46 10.39 6.47
CA LEU A 117 9.84 9.28 7.36
C LEU A 117 10.96 9.67 8.30
N PRO A 118 10.98 9.12 9.53
CA PRO A 118 12.18 9.15 10.38
C PRO A 118 13.40 8.65 9.60
N PRO A 119 14.59 9.28 9.76
CA PRO A 119 15.76 8.96 8.93
C PRO A 119 16.17 7.49 8.91
N ASN A 120 16.07 6.80 10.06
CA ASN A 120 16.40 5.38 10.18
C ASN A 120 15.45 4.45 9.41
N LEU A 121 14.27 4.92 9.01
CA LEU A 121 13.27 4.12 8.31
C LEU A 121 13.27 4.36 6.79
N ARG A 122 14.01 5.32 6.30
CA ARG A 122 14.00 5.75 4.90
C ARG A 122 14.49 4.68 3.92
N ARG A 123 15.34 3.74 4.36
CA ARG A 123 15.88 2.67 3.50
C ARG A 123 14.94 1.50 3.27
N ARG A 124 13.82 1.43 3.97
CA ARG A 124 12.86 0.31 3.90
C ARG A 124 12.38 0.00 2.47
N TRP A 125 12.26 0.98 1.61
CA TRP A 125 11.85 0.77 0.21
C TRP A 125 12.76 -0.21 -0.54
N ARG A 126 14.04 -0.31 -0.19
CA ARG A 126 14.97 -1.27 -0.81
C ARG A 126 14.57 -2.71 -0.50
N THR A 127 14.14 -2.99 0.72
CA THR A 127 13.58 -4.30 1.09
C THR A 127 12.30 -4.58 0.33
N ILE A 128 11.44 -3.59 0.12
CA ILE A 128 10.23 -3.74 -0.70
C ILE A 128 10.59 -4.14 -2.13
N CYS A 129 11.63 -3.54 -2.71
CA CYS A 129 12.12 -3.94 -4.03
C CYS A 129 12.59 -5.40 -4.06
N THR A 130 13.33 -5.85 -3.04
CA THR A 130 13.77 -7.24 -2.92
C THR A 130 12.57 -8.20 -2.82
N ILE A 131 11.54 -7.84 -2.06
CA ILE A 131 10.30 -8.64 -1.97
C ILE A 131 9.61 -8.71 -3.33
N ALA A 132 9.51 -7.59 -4.04
CA ALA A 132 8.92 -7.55 -5.38
C ALA A 132 9.68 -8.44 -6.36
N ASP A 133 11.00 -8.42 -6.32
CA ASP A 133 11.84 -9.27 -7.17
C ASP A 133 11.59 -10.76 -6.89
N ARG A 134 11.54 -11.17 -5.62
CA ARG A 134 11.20 -12.55 -5.25
C ARG A 134 9.79 -12.95 -5.68
N ALA A 135 8.85 -12.03 -5.61
CA ALA A 135 7.47 -12.26 -6.03
C ALA A 135 7.30 -12.25 -7.57
N GLY A 136 8.32 -11.86 -8.32
CA GLY A 136 8.22 -11.66 -9.77
C GLY A 136 7.32 -10.48 -10.15
N ALA A 137 7.17 -9.50 -9.27
CA ALA A 137 6.29 -8.35 -9.46
C ALA A 137 7.03 -7.16 -10.04
N LYS A 138 6.46 -6.56 -11.09
CA LYS A 138 6.89 -5.27 -11.62
C LYS A 138 6.18 -4.16 -10.85
N LEU A 139 6.95 -3.24 -10.25
CA LEU A 139 6.38 -2.12 -9.53
C LEU A 139 6.01 -0.98 -10.49
N MET A 140 4.75 -0.60 -10.49
CA MET A 140 4.20 0.53 -11.23
C MET A 140 4.03 1.73 -10.29
N CYS A 141 3.87 2.92 -10.83
CA CYS A 141 3.58 4.13 -10.05
C CYS A 141 2.82 5.18 -10.87
N PHE A 142 2.28 6.17 -10.18
CA PHE A 142 1.66 7.36 -10.79
C PHE A 142 2.64 8.54 -10.81
N GLY A 143 3.85 8.31 -11.29
CA GLY A 143 4.93 9.29 -11.31
C GLY A 143 5.77 9.29 -10.03
N VAL A 144 6.81 10.10 -10.02
CA VAL A 144 7.79 10.16 -8.93
C VAL A 144 7.89 11.54 -8.31
N ALA A 145 8.23 11.59 -7.03
CA ALA A 145 8.61 12.80 -6.33
C ALA A 145 10.06 13.20 -6.66
N ASN A 146 10.52 14.34 -6.15
CA ASN A 146 11.86 14.85 -6.44
C ASN A 146 12.99 13.90 -6.03
N ASP A 147 12.76 13.04 -5.04
CA ASP A 147 13.71 12.03 -4.58
C ASP A 147 13.64 10.71 -5.37
N GLY A 148 12.85 10.66 -6.44
CA GLY A 148 12.64 9.46 -7.26
C GLY A 148 11.71 8.43 -6.64
N GLN A 149 11.14 8.69 -5.47
CA GLN A 149 10.18 7.79 -4.83
C GLN A 149 8.79 7.90 -5.48
N PRO A 150 8.00 6.82 -5.48
CA PRO A 150 6.67 6.85 -6.10
C PRO A 150 5.73 7.79 -5.36
N ARG A 151 4.94 8.54 -6.11
CA ARG A 151 4.02 9.53 -5.53
C ARG A 151 2.89 8.87 -4.74
N HIS A 152 2.50 9.51 -3.64
CA HIS A 152 1.32 9.12 -2.88
C HIS A 152 0.05 9.56 -3.62
N PRO A 153 -1.03 8.74 -3.67
CA PRO A 153 -2.18 9.01 -4.53
C PRO A 153 -3.11 10.10 -4.02
N LEU A 154 -3.04 10.49 -2.74
CA LEU A 154 -4.06 11.34 -2.11
C LEU A 154 -4.35 12.63 -2.88
N MET A 155 -3.32 13.32 -3.38
CA MET A 155 -3.44 14.60 -4.06
C MET A 155 -3.38 14.49 -5.59
N LEU A 156 -3.34 13.28 -6.14
CA LEU A 156 -3.25 13.07 -7.59
C LEU A 156 -4.62 13.19 -8.27
N ALA A 157 -4.64 13.77 -9.46
CA ALA A 157 -5.80 13.69 -10.34
C ALA A 157 -5.97 12.25 -10.86
N TYR A 158 -7.21 11.81 -11.04
CA TYR A 158 -7.51 10.47 -11.50
C TYR A 158 -7.07 10.14 -12.94
N ASP A 159 -6.80 11.16 -13.75
CA ASP A 159 -6.25 11.01 -15.10
C ASP A 159 -4.72 10.89 -15.14
N THR A 160 -4.05 10.90 -13.98
CA THR A 160 -2.60 10.68 -13.89
C THR A 160 -2.26 9.31 -14.47
N PRO A 161 -1.33 9.22 -15.44
CA PRO A 161 -1.00 7.94 -16.07
C PRO A 161 -0.21 7.03 -15.14
N LEU A 162 -0.50 5.73 -15.22
CA LEU A 162 0.29 4.68 -14.59
C LEU A 162 1.51 4.36 -15.45
N ILE A 163 2.69 4.38 -14.85
CA ILE A 163 3.97 4.11 -15.51
C ILE A 163 4.79 3.10 -14.70
N GLU A 164 5.76 2.46 -15.33
CA GLU A 164 6.72 1.63 -14.60
C GLU A 164 7.58 2.51 -13.68
N TRP A 165 7.72 2.09 -12.41
CA TRP A 165 8.59 2.78 -11.49
C TRP A 165 10.04 2.40 -11.72
N LYS A 166 10.85 3.38 -12.08
CA LYS A 166 12.32 3.25 -12.16
C LYS A 166 12.91 3.53 -10.78
N ARG A 167 13.48 2.50 -10.19
CA ARG A 167 14.07 2.58 -8.84
C ARG A 167 15.24 3.56 -8.84
N PRO A 168 15.35 4.46 -7.84
CA PRO A 168 16.55 5.27 -7.65
C PRO A 168 17.79 4.41 -7.43
N ALA A 169 18.96 4.95 -7.75
CA ALA A 169 20.23 4.27 -7.54
C ALA A 169 20.54 4.02 -6.04
#